data_110317c060ac6a864bb87e1d295c0e73
#
_entry.id   110317c060ac6a864bb87e1d295c0e73
#
_cell.length_a   1.000
_cell.length_b   1.000
_cell.length_c   1.000
_cell.angle_alpha   90.00
_cell.angle_beta   90.00
_cell.angle_gamma   90.00
#
_symmetry.space_group_name_H-M   'P 1'
#
loop_
_entity.id
_entity.type
_entity.pdbx_description
1 polymer ?
#
loop_
_entity_poly.entity_id
_entity_poly.type
_entity_poly.pdbx_seq_one_letter_code
_entity_poly.pdbx_strand_id
1 'polypeptide(L)'
;MLFTDLNGDQARQTIDTEQVFAAYAAARTELDHRYAGSMAWKTVGSHTYLYRKRQGVWKSLGARSSATEEIHSGFHQGRERVQDRITNLAARLDEMAPVNRALRIGRMPIIAARVLRRLTEARLYGPVVGVVGTNALYAYERLGGVQIAGPQLATGDIDFLYDARKSLRLVAPEAAAGGLLAELQKVDRSFTAVGNPGFRAVNRDGYLVDLIMPAGTDPIRRPPRNRIGSAADDLQAVEIERLGWLVNSPKTAVTAIDARGYPVQMWVIDPRAFALHKAWLSTRGDRDPLKRSRDAA
;
A
#
# COMPACT_ATOMS: atom_id res chain seq x y z
N MET A 1 30.58 7.85 2.59
CA MET A 1 30.00 6.50 2.51
C MET A 1 28.51 6.66 2.28
N LEU A 2 27.94 5.97 1.28
CA LEU A 2 26.52 6.15 0.88
C LEU A 2 25.56 5.33 1.75
N PHE A 3 26.04 4.29 2.40
CA PHE A 3 25.25 3.43 3.29
C PHE A 3 26.14 2.80 4.37
N THR A 4 25.49 2.28 5.41
CA THR A 4 26.10 1.53 6.51
C THR A 4 25.32 0.24 6.72
N ASP A 5 25.98 -0.86 7.04
CA ASP A 5 25.33 -2.14 7.36
C ASP A 5 24.53 -2.02 8.67
N LEU A 6 23.42 -2.76 8.76
CA LEU A 6 22.72 -2.94 10.01
C LEU A 6 23.59 -3.74 10.98
N ASN A 7 23.69 -3.32 12.23
CA ASN A 7 24.28 -4.15 13.26
C ASN A 7 23.37 -5.32 13.66
N GLY A 8 23.89 -6.27 14.46
CA GLY A 8 23.18 -7.49 14.81
C GLY A 8 21.83 -7.25 15.50
N ASP A 9 21.74 -6.25 16.38
CA ASP A 9 20.49 -5.93 17.10
C ASP A 9 19.46 -5.29 16.17
N GLN A 10 19.90 -4.37 15.29
CA GLN A 10 19.06 -3.79 14.25
C GLN A 10 18.52 -4.85 13.29
N ALA A 11 19.37 -5.74 12.82
CA ALA A 11 18.98 -6.82 11.89
C ALA A 11 17.97 -7.76 12.55
N ARG A 12 18.22 -8.22 13.78
CA ARG A 12 17.30 -9.07 14.55
C ARG A 12 15.95 -8.40 14.76
N GLN A 13 15.94 -7.19 15.34
CA GLN A 13 14.70 -6.46 15.60
C GLN A 13 13.89 -6.20 14.35
N THR A 14 14.55 -6.01 13.24
CA THR A 14 13.94 -5.81 11.95
C THR A 14 13.23 -7.07 11.45
N ILE A 15 13.89 -8.25 11.54
CA ILE A 15 13.30 -9.54 11.20
C ILE A 15 12.09 -9.84 12.10
N ASP A 16 12.23 -9.61 13.41
CA ASP A 16 11.16 -9.84 14.37
C ASP A 16 9.93 -8.95 14.06
N THR A 17 10.17 -7.67 13.77
CA THR A 17 9.08 -6.74 13.39
C THR A 17 8.38 -7.18 12.10
N GLU A 18 9.15 -7.63 11.11
CA GLU A 18 8.60 -8.11 9.84
C GLU A 18 7.75 -9.38 10.01
N GLN A 19 8.20 -10.34 10.84
CA GLN A 19 7.46 -11.57 11.12
C GLN A 19 6.13 -11.29 11.84
N VAL A 20 6.14 -10.43 12.87
CA VAL A 20 4.91 -10.04 13.57
C VAL A 20 3.96 -9.30 12.64
N PHE A 21 4.47 -8.39 11.81
CA PHE A 21 3.65 -7.65 10.84
C PHE A 21 3.09 -8.57 9.75
N ALA A 22 3.85 -9.53 9.23
CA ALA A 22 3.35 -10.52 8.27
C ALA A 22 2.21 -11.35 8.87
N ALA A 23 2.33 -11.79 10.13
CA ALA A 23 1.29 -12.50 10.85
C ALA A 23 0.03 -11.62 11.04
N TYR A 24 0.21 -10.32 11.37
CA TYR A 24 -0.87 -9.35 11.49
C TYR A 24 -1.59 -9.15 10.14
N ALA A 25 -0.84 -8.92 9.06
CA ALA A 25 -1.41 -8.74 7.71
C ALA A 25 -2.17 -9.99 7.24
N ALA A 26 -1.65 -11.18 7.51
CA ALA A 26 -2.31 -12.44 7.20
C ALA A 26 -3.63 -12.61 7.97
N ALA A 27 -3.65 -12.29 9.27
CA ALA A 27 -4.87 -12.33 10.09
C ALA A 27 -5.92 -11.31 9.62
N ARG A 28 -5.50 -10.10 9.23
CA ARG A 28 -6.39 -9.09 8.62
C ARG A 28 -6.99 -9.61 7.31
N THR A 29 -6.16 -10.20 6.46
CA THR A 29 -6.61 -10.81 5.20
C THR A 29 -7.61 -11.94 5.44
N GLU A 30 -7.36 -12.81 6.43
CA GLU A 30 -8.27 -13.88 6.81
C GLU A 30 -9.62 -13.31 7.28
N LEU A 31 -9.63 -12.28 8.13
CA LEU A 31 -10.83 -11.60 8.59
C LEU A 31 -11.65 -11.06 7.42
N ASP A 32 -10.99 -10.35 6.50
CA ASP A 32 -11.60 -9.69 5.35
C ASP A 32 -12.14 -10.67 4.30
N HIS A 33 -11.52 -11.85 4.13
CA HIS A 33 -11.94 -12.81 3.13
C HIS A 33 -12.89 -13.87 3.71
N ARG A 34 -12.53 -14.49 4.82
CA ARG A 34 -13.27 -15.62 5.38
C ARG A 34 -14.45 -15.18 6.24
N TYR A 35 -14.26 -14.12 7.02
CA TYR A 35 -15.22 -13.63 8.01
C TYR A 35 -15.85 -12.28 7.65
N ALA A 36 -15.76 -11.86 6.38
CA ALA A 36 -16.41 -10.64 5.90
C ALA A 36 -17.93 -10.67 6.07
N GLY A 37 -18.50 -9.51 6.41
CA GLY A 37 -19.94 -9.34 6.56
C GLY A 37 -20.49 -9.87 7.89
N SER A 38 -21.73 -10.35 7.87
CA SER A 38 -22.42 -10.89 9.05
C SER A 38 -23.15 -12.18 8.72
N MET A 39 -23.36 -13.00 9.74
CA MET A 39 -24.16 -14.23 9.67
C MET A 39 -25.18 -14.20 10.80
N ALA A 40 -26.45 -14.42 10.48
CA ALA A 40 -27.54 -14.32 11.45
C ALA A 40 -28.72 -15.22 11.07
N TRP A 41 -29.47 -15.62 12.09
CA TRP A 41 -30.75 -16.31 11.93
C TRP A 41 -31.82 -15.26 11.55
N LYS A 42 -32.71 -15.65 10.62
CA LYS A 42 -33.92 -14.90 10.27
C LYS A 42 -35.11 -15.82 10.19
N THR A 43 -36.22 -15.40 10.80
CA THR A 43 -37.49 -16.13 10.74
C THR A 43 -38.29 -15.64 9.55
N VAL A 44 -38.75 -16.56 8.71
CA VAL A 44 -39.58 -16.31 7.54
C VAL A 44 -40.80 -17.26 7.67
N GLY A 45 -41.97 -16.67 7.93
CA GLY A 45 -43.15 -17.46 8.28
C GLY A 45 -42.95 -18.24 9.58
N SER A 46 -43.16 -19.55 9.55
CA SER A 46 -43.00 -20.48 10.68
C SER A 46 -41.58 -21.08 10.78
N HIS A 47 -40.67 -20.74 9.87
CA HIS A 47 -39.35 -21.37 9.78
C HIS A 47 -38.23 -20.38 10.00
N THR A 48 -37.16 -20.84 10.64
CA THR A 48 -35.95 -20.05 10.85
C THR A 48 -34.86 -20.54 9.90
N TYR A 49 -34.21 -19.58 9.22
CA TYR A 49 -33.15 -19.83 8.23
C TYR A 49 -31.89 -19.10 8.62
N LEU A 50 -30.73 -19.71 8.31
CA LEU A 50 -29.43 -19.06 8.44
C LEU A 50 -29.17 -18.21 7.20
N TYR A 51 -28.81 -16.95 7.41
CA TYR A 51 -28.45 -16.02 6.35
C TYR A 51 -27.04 -15.48 6.54
N ARG A 52 -26.31 -15.32 5.44
CA ARG A 52 -25.04 -14.62 5.39
C ARG A 52 -25.18 -13.33 4.56
N LYS A 53 -24.73 -12.20 5.12
CA LYS A 53 -24.64 -10.92 4.41
C LYS A 53 -23.22 -10.67 4.00
N ARG A 54 -22.98 -10.42 2.69
CA ARG A 54 -21.69 -9.93 2.15
C ARG A 54 -22.00 -8.84 1.13
N GLN A 55 -21.25 -7.71 1.18
CA GLN A 55 -21.41 -6.58 0.25
C GLN A 55 -22.87 -6.15 0.07
N GLY A 56 -23.60 -6.02 1.16
CA GLY A 56 -25.01 -5.63 1.13
C GLY A 56 -26.01 -6.75 0.78
N VAL A 57 -25.56 -7.84 0.16
CA VAL A 57 -26.41 -8.94 -0.31
C VAL A 57 -26.58 -10.01 0.77
N TRP A 58 -27.83 -10.41 1.04
CA TRP A 58 -28.19 -11.54 1.90
C TRP A 58 -28.36 -12.82 1.09
N LYS A 59 -27.69 -13.88 1.51
CA LYS A 59 -27.84 -15.23 0.94
C LYS A 59 -28.27 -16.21 2.03
N SER A 60 -29.34 -16.97 1.80
CA SER A 60 -29.75 -18.06 2.67
C SER A 60 -28.76 -19.24 2.56
N LEU A 61 -28.40 -19.80 3.70
CA LEU A 61 -27.57 -21.00 3.82
C LEU A 61 -28.39 -22.26 4.20
N GLY A 62 -29.71 -22.13 4.38
CA GLY A 62 -30.63 -23.22 4.67
C GLY A 62 -31.49 -23.00 5.93
N ALA A 63 -32.46 -23.87 6.11
CA ALA A 63 -33.28 -23.89 7.29
C ALA A 63 -32.44 -24.30 8.51
N ARG A 64 -32.93 -23.96 9.72
CA ARG A 64 -32.24 -24.29 10.97
C ARG A 64 -32.18 -25.82 11.16
N SER A 65 -30.96 -26.32 11.32
CA SER A 65 -30.60 -27.71 11.49
C SER A 65 -29.26 -27.78 12.24
N SER A 66 -28.86 -28.97 12.70
CA SER A 66 -27.53 -29.16 13.32
C SER A 66 -26.38 -28.64 12.41
N ALA A 67 -26.44 -28.94 11.11
CA ALA A 67 -25.44 -28.50 10.14
C ALA A 67 -25.37 -26.96 10.01
N THR A 68 -26.52 -26.26 9.97
CA THR A 68 -26.53 -24.80 9.89
C THR A 68 -26.17 -24.14 11.23
N GLU A 69 -26.42 -24.78 12.36
CA GLU A 69 -25.95 -24.34 13.68
C GLU A 69 -24.44 -24.46 13.81
N GLU A 70 -23.84 -25.54 13.31
CA GLU A 70 -22.38 -25.69 13.23
C GLU A 70 -21.72 -24.60 12.33
N ILE A 71 -22.31 -24.31 11.17
CA ILE A 71 -21.85 -23.25 10.28
C ILE A 71 -21.91 -21.89 11.00
N HIS A 72 -23.03 -21.60 11.70
CA HIS A 72 -23.19 -20.33 12.41
C HIS A 72 -22.18 -20.20 13.55
N SER A 73 -22.08 -21.22 14.42
CA SER A 73 -21.15 -21.19 15.55
C SER A 73 -19.68 -21.13 15.09
N GLY A 74 -19.32 -21.94 14.08
CA GLY A 74 -17.98 -21.93 13.48
C GLY A 74 -17.59 -20.59 12.86
N PHE A 75 -18.55 -19.88 12.23
CA PHE A 75 -18.32 -18.54 11.71
C PHE A 75 -18.02 -17.53 12.83
N HIS A 76 -18.85 -17.50 13.89
CA HIS A 76 -18.69 -16.55 14.98
C HIS A 76 -17.43 -16.83 15.81
N GLN A 77 -17.20 -18.06 16.21
CA GLN A 77 -16.00 -18.47 16.96
C GLN A 77 -14.72 -18.24 16.14
N GLY A 78 -14.75 -18.56 14.83
CA GLY A 78 -13.61 -18.34 13.96
C GLY A 78 -13.31 -16.85 13.79
N ARG A 79 -14.34 -16.02 13.63
CA ARG A 79 -14.21 -14.56 13.56
C ARG A 79 -13.60 -13.96 14.83
N GLU A 80 -14.11 -14.38 15.99
CA GLU A 80 -13.63 -13.93 17.30
C GLU A 80 -12.14 -14.28 17.47
N ARG A 81 -11.75 -15.55 17.25
CA ARG A 81 -10.35 -15.98 17.32
C ARG A 81 -9.42 -15.16 16.43
N VAL A 82 -9.87 -14.83 15.20
CA VAL A 82 -9.05 -14.03 14.29
C VAL A 82 -8.98 -12.58 14.75
N GLN A 83 -10.07 -12.02 15.30
CA GLN A 83 -10.08 -10.67 15.88
C GLN A 83 -9.14 -10.57 17.09
N ASP A 84 -9.19 -11.55 18.01
CA ASP A 84 -8.28 -11.61 19.16
C ASP A 84 -6.83 -11.72 18.72
N ARG A 85 -6.55 -12.54 17.70
CA ARG A 85 -5.21 -12.64 17.11
C ARG A 85 -4.73 -11.29 16.54
N ILE A 86 -5.59 -10.56 15.84
CA ILE A 86 -5.27 -9.22 15.31
C ILE A 86 -4.96 -8.26 16.46
N THR A 87 -5.78 -8.26 17.53
CA THR A 87 -5.59 -7.41 18.71
C THR A 87 -4.25 -7.70 19.39
N ASN A 88 -3.93 -8.97 19.62
CA ASN A 88 -2.68 -9.38 20.26
C ASN A 88 -1.45 -9.03 19.41
N LEU A 89 -1.52 -9.23 18.08
CA LEU A 89 -0.44 -8.86 17.16
C LEU A 89 -0.27 -7.35 17.05
N ALA A 90 -1.36 -6.58 17.10
CA ALA A 90 -1.29 -5.11 17.15
C ALA A 90 -0.61 -4.64 18.43
N ALA A 91 -0.99 -5.16 19.60
CA ALA A 91 -0.34 -4.85 20.88
C ALA A 91 1.17 -5.19 20.84
N ARG A 92 1.53 -6.32 20.23
CA ARG A 92 2.94 -6.68 20.05
C ARG A 92 3.70 -5.68 19.17
N LEU A 93 3.09 -5.18 18.09
CA LEU A 93 3.68 -4.12 17.26
C LEU A 93 3.81 -2.79 18.04
N ASP A 94 2.86 -2.47 18.93
CA ASP A 94 2.93 -1.30 19.82
C ASP A 94 4.12 -1.39 20.79
N GLU A 95 4.39 -2.57 21.36
CA GLU A 95 5.57 -2.83 22.20
C GLU A 95 6.88 -2.71 21.40
N MET A 96 6.89 -3.15 20.14
CA MET A 96 8.08 -3.10 19.29
C MET A 96 8.40 -1.70 18.77
N ALA A 97 7.41 -0.83 18.61
CA ALA A 97 7.59 0.48 18.02
C ALA A 97 8.63 1.37 18.76
N PRO A 98 8.64 1.50 20.10
CA PRO A 98 9.68 2.24 20.81
C PRO A 98 11.08 1.61 20.66
N VAL A 99 11.18 0.28 20.58
CA VAL A 99 12.45 -0.43 20.35
C VAL A 99 12.98 -0.11 18.95
N ASN A 100 12.11 -0.18 17.94
CA ASN A 100 12.44 0.17 16.56
C ASN A 100 12.97 1.62 16.43
N ARG A 101 12.40 2.55 17.20
CA ARG A 101 12.90 3.95 17.26
C ARG A 101 14.25 4.04 17.95
N ALA A 102 14.42 3.37 19.08
CA ALA A 102 15.67 3.39 19.84
C ALA A 102 16.84 2.83 19.00
N LEU A 103 16.59 1.79 18.24
CA LEU A 103 17.54 1.19 17.31
C LEU A 103 17.69 1.97 15.98
N ARG A 104 16.93 3.04 15.78
CA ARG A 104 16.96 3.90 14.58
C ARG A 104 16.70 3.13 13.27
N ILE A 105 15.88 2.08 13.33
CA ILE A 105 15.47 1.32 12.12
C ILE A 105 14.17 1.86 11.53
N GLY A 106 13.43 2.71 12.25
CA GLY A 106 12.25 3.43 11.77
C GLY A 106 12.66 4.71 11.06
N ARG A 107 12.66 4.72 9.75
CA ARG A 107 13.23 5.82 8.94
C ARG A 107 12.25 6.44 7.94
N MET A 108 11.23 5.69 7.51
CA MET A 108 10.27 6.18 6.52
C MET A 108 9.45 7.34 7.09
N PRO A 109 9.21 8.43 6.32
CA PRO A 109 8.37 9.55 6.76
C PRO A 109 6.97 9.10 7.17
N ILE A 110 6.48 9.65 8.29
CA ILE A 110 5.18 9.28 8.87
C ILE A 110 4.04 9.48 7.87
N ILE A 111 4.05 10.60 7.13
CA ILE A 111 3.00 10.92 6.17
C ILE A 111 2.96 9.89 5.02
N ALA A 112 4.13 9.50 4.47
CA ALA A 112 4.25 8.49 3.44
C ALA A 112 3.71 7.13 3.95
N ALA A 113 4.10 6.72 5.15
CA ALA A 113 3.62 5.48 5.76
C ALA A 113 2.10 5.48 5.99
N ARG A 114 1.52 6.61 6.45
CA ARG A 114 0.07 6.77 6.61
C ARG A 114 -0.67 6.64 5.28
N VAL A 115 -0.15 7.27 4.22
CA VAL A 115 -0.70 7.13 2.86
C VAL A 115 -0.68 5.68 2.43
N LEU A 116 0.44 4.97 2.54
CA LEU A 116 0.55 3.56 2.14
C LEU A 116 -0.41 2.65 2.92
N ARG A 117 -0.51 2.82 4.24
CA ARG A 117 -1.47 2.04 5.06
C ARG A 117 -2.90 2.30 4.62
N ARG A 118 -3.26 3.57 4.39
CA ARG A 118 -4.61 3.92 3.94
C ARG A 118 -4.93 3.32 2.58
N LEU A 119 -4.02 3.40 1.62
CA LEU A 119 -4.21 2.81 0.30
C LEU A 119 -4.28 1.28 0.34
N THR A 120 -3.53 0.63 1.25
CA THR A 120 -3.62 -0.81 1.49
C THR A 120 -4.99 -1.19 2.04
N GLU A 121 -5.50 -0.46 3.04
CA GLU A 121 -6.85 -0.67 3.61
C GLU A 121 -7.95 -0.46 2.58
N ALA A 122 -7.80 0.55 1.72
CA ALA A 122 -8.71 0.84 0.61
C ALA A 122 -8.57 -0.14 -0.56
N ARG A 123 -7.59 -1.08 -0.51
CA ARG A 123 -7.28 -2.03 -1.60
C ARG A 123 -6.94 -1.35 -2.94
N LEU A 124 -6.41 -0.14 -2.86
CA LEU A 124 -5.94 0.64 -4.02
C LEU A 124 -4.43 0.49 -4.24
N TYR A 125 -3.72 -0.23 -3.36
CA TYR A 125 -2.28 -0.39 -3.36
C TYR A 125 -1.88 -1.86 -3.45
N GLY A 126 -0.84 -2.14 -4.23
CA GLY A 126 -0.37 -3.50 -4.47
C GLY A 126 0.50 -3.59 -5.72
N PRO A 127 0.58 -4.76 -6.37
CA PRO A 127 1.44 -4.92 -7.55
C PRO A 127 1.05 -4.07 -8.77
N VAL A 128 -0.14 -3.46 -8.76
CA VAL A 128 -0.64 -2.56 -9.83
C VAL A 128 -0.22 -1.11 -9.59
N VAL A 129 -0.07 -0.71 -8.32
CA VAL A 129 0.39 0.61 -7.92
C VAL A 129 1.58 0.41 -7.00
N GLY A 130 2.78 0.70 -7.48
CA GLY A 130 4.03 0.56 -6.73
C GLY A 130 4.66 1.91 -6.40
N VAL A 131 5.46 1.95 -5.34
CA VAL A 131 6.27 3.13 -5.00
C VAL A 131 7.52 3.14 -5.87
N VAL A 132 7.81 4.28 -6.45
CA VAL A 132 9.06 4.60 -7.14
C VAL A 132 9.67 5.87 -6.55
N GLY A 133 10.69 6.43 -7.19
CA GLY A 133 11.34 7.63 -6.67
C GLY A 133 12.09 7.39 -5.36
N THR A 134 12.36 8.46 -4.63
CA THR A 134 13.22 8.41 -3.42
C THR A 134 12.62 7.57 -2.29
N ASN A 135 11.29 7.56 -2.12
CA ASN A 135 10.68 6.75 -1.07
C ASN A 135 10.87 5.23 -1.26
N ALA A 136 11.13 4.74 -2.47
CA ALA A 136 11.46 3.33 -2.70
C ALA A 136 12.76 2.90 -2.02
N LEU A 137 13.67 3.83 -1.73
CA LEU A 137 14.94 3.55 -1.06
C LEU A 137 14.75 2.95 0.34
N TYR A 138 13.67 3.30 1.06
CA TYR A 138 13.36 2.68 2.36
C TYR A 138 13.08 1.18 2.26
N ALA A 139 12.50 0.73 1.15
CA ALA A 139 12.34 -0.69 0.87
C ALA A 139 13.68 -1.34 0.48
N TYR A 140 14.52 -0.64 -0.27
CA TYR A 140 15.83 -1.17 -0.69
C TYR A 140 16.82 -1.24 0.47
N GLU A 141 16.77 -0.31 1.45
CA GLU A 141 17.48 -0.47 2.73
C GLU A 141 17.16 -1.80 3.39
N ARG A 142 15.88 -2.16 3.39
CA ARG A 142 15.41 -3.42 3.99
C ARG A 142 15.92 -4.64 3.23
N LEU A 143 15.85 -4.62 1.90
CA LEU A 143 16.33 -5.71 1.06
C LEU A 143 17.85 -5.89 1.15
N GLY A 144 18.59 -4.80 1.29
CA GLY A 144 20.06 -4.80 1.39
C GLY A 144 20.59 -5.02 2.81
N GLY A 145 19.76 -4.93 3.86
CA GLY A 145 20.23 -4.97 5.24
C GLY A 145 21.11 -3.77 5.62
N VAL A 146 20.86 -2.61 5.01
CA VAL A 146 21.68 -1.39 5.14
C VAL A 146 20.84 -0.18 5.52
N GLN A 147 21.51 0.90 5.93
CA GLN A 147 20.93 2.24 6.06
C GLN A 147 21.62 3.17 5.06
N ILE A 148 20.84 3.76 4.16
CA ILE A 148 21.30 4.74 3.18
C ILE A 148 21.48 6.10 3.86
N ALA A 149 22.49 6.87 3.46
CA ALA A 149 22.78 8.17 4.03
C ALA A 149 21.61 9.16 3.84
N GLY A 150 21.33 9.98 4.87
CA GLY A 150 20.18 10.89 4.92
C GLY A 150 20.00 11.79 3.71
N PRO A 151 21.07 12.40 3.14
CA PRO A 151 20.94 13.24 1.95
C PRO A 151 20.30 12.56 0.74
N GLN A 152 20.50 11.25 0.56
CA GLN A 152 19.88 10.48 -0.54
C GLN A 152 18.38 10.24 -0.31
N LEU A 153 17.94 10.25 0.95
CA LEU A 153 16.55 10.01 1.35
C LEU A 153 15.72 11.30 1.45
N ALA A 154 16.36 12.46 1.34
CA ALA A 154 15.69 13.75 1.48
C ALA A 154 14.68 13.96 0.34
N THR A 155 13.38 13.88 0.67
CA THR A 155 12.30 14.08 -0.30
C THR A 155 11.04 14.58 0.42
N GLY A 156 10.28 15.45 -0.25
CA GLY A 156 8.98 15.95 0.19
C GLY A 156 7.82 15.37 -0.64
N ASP A 157 8.07 14.27 -1.37
CA ASP A 157 7.12 13.68 -2.29
C ASP A 157 7.13 12.15 -2.21
N ILE A 158 6.02 11.52 -2.62
CA ILE A 158 5.94 10.10 -2.92
C ILE A 158 5.39 9.90 -4.31
N ASP A 159 6.10 9.11 -5.12
CA ASP A 159 5.74 8.79 -6.49
C ASP A 159 5.10 7.40 -6.56
N PHE A 160 3.87 7.33 -7.09
CA PHE A 160 3.17 6.08 -7.38
C PHE A 160 3.20 5.76 -8.87
N LEU A 161 3.84 4.63 -9.22
CA LEU A 161 3.83 4.09 -10.57
C LEU A 161 2.62 3.20 -10.76
N TYR A 162 1.69 3.62 -11.62
CA TYR A 162 0.45 2.94 -11.91
C TYR A 162 0.54 2.10 -13.19
N ASP A 163 0.27 0.79 -13.09
CA ASP A 163 0.13 -0.10 -14.24
C ASP A 163 -1.33 -0.21 -14.68
N ALA A 164 -1.76 0.74 -15.50
CA ALA A 164 -3.14 0.82 -15.98
C ALA A 164 -3.62 -0.42 -16.76
N ARG A 165 -2.70 -1.24 -17.29
CA ARG A 165 -3.03 -2.50 -18.01
C ARG A 165 -3.61 -3.57 -17.08
N LYS A 166 -3.31 -3.48 -15.80
CA LYS A 166 -3.75 -4.41 -14.75
C LYS A 166 -4.87 -3.83 -13.88
N SER A 167 -5.44 -2.69 -14.26
CA SER A 167 -6.44 -1.94 -13.47
C SER A 167 -7.68 -2.74 -13.10
N LEU A 168 -8.10 -3.70 -13.94
CA LEU A 168 -9.21 -4.62 -13.65
C LEU A 168 -8.98 -5.50 -12.41
N ARG A 169 -7.73 -5.63 -11.91
CA ARG A 169 -7.40 -6.40 -10.71
C ARG A 169 -7.50 -5.59 -9.41
N LEU A 170 -7.64 -4.27 -9.49
CA LEU A 170 -7.80 -3.37 -8.33
C LEU A 170 -9.24 -3.34 -7.78
N VAL A 171 -10.13 -4.17 -8.25
CA VAL A 171 -11.56 -3.97 -8.04
C VAL A 171 -12.04 -4.50 -6.69
N ALA A 172 -12.08 -3.60 -5.69
CA ALA A 172 -13.22 -3.53 -4.78
C ALA A 172 -14.11 -2.38 -5.30
N PRO A 173 -15.30 -2.62 -5.83
CA PRO A 173 -16.13 -1.58 -6.46
C PRO A 173 -16.43 -0.38 -5.54
N GLU A 174 -16.52 -0.61 -4.24
CA GLU A 174 -16.82 0.41 -3.23
C GLU A 174 -15.61 1.31 -2.89
N ALA A 175 -14.39 0.77 -2.92
CA ALA A 175 -13.17 1.55 -2.67
C ALA A 175 -12.75 2.38 -3.90
N ALA A 176 -13.10 1.91 -5.10
CA ALA A 176 -12.80 2.61 -6.34
C ALA A 176 -13.73 3.83 -6.60
N ALA A 177 -14.84 3.96 -5.89
CA ALA A 177 -15.81 5.04 -6.12
C ALA A 177 -15.22 6.42 -5.81
N GLY A 178 -14.43 6.54 -4.74
CA GLY A 178 -13.87 7.83 -4.29
C GLY A 178 -12.49 8.18 -4.89
N GLY A 179 -11.77 7.20 -5.44
CA GLY A 179 -10.45 7.41 -6.04
C GLY A 179 -9.30 7.68 -5.05
N LEU A 180 -8.14 8.01 -5.61
CA LEU A 180 -6.91 8.23 -4.85
C LEU A 180 -7.00 9.48 -3.97
N LEU A 181 -7.49 10.60 -4.53
CA LEU A 181 -7.57 11.87 -3.80
C LEU A 181 -8.44 11.75 -2.54
N ALA A 182 -9.60 11.11 -2.64
CA ALA A 182 -10.48 10.90 -1.50
C ALA A 182 -9.82 10.06 -0.39
N GLU A 183 -8.99 9.09 -0.74
CA GLU A 183 -8.25 8.30 0.25
C GLU A 183 -7.10 9.10 0.88
N LEU A 184 -6.43 9.97 0.12
CA LEU A 184 -5.44 10.91 0.66
C LEU A 184 -6.08 11.89 1.66
N GLN A 185 -7.27 12.40 1.37
CA GLN A 185 -8.03 13.30 2.26
C GLN A 185 -8.47 12.63 3.58
N LYS A 186 -8.60 11.30 3.61
CA LYS A 186 -8.81 10.56 4.86
C LYS A 186 -7.54 10.47 5.71
N VAL A 187 -6.36 10.56 5.10
CA VAL A 187 -5.06 10.65 5.82
C VAL A 187 -4.84 12.06 6.35
N ASP A 188 -5.07 13.06 5.50
CA ASP A 188 -4.96 14.47 5.83
C ASP A 188 -5.95 15.24 4.94
N ARG A 189 -6.95 15.88 5.58
CA ARG A 189 -8.02 16.60 4.89
C ARG A 189 -7.54 17.76 4.03
N SER A 190 -6.30 18.22 4.25
CA SER A 190 -5.73 19.34 3.49
C SER A 190 -5.19 18.93 2.11
N PHE A 191 -5.18 17.63 1.76
CA PHE A 191 -4.79 17.23 0.40
C PHE A 191 -5.74 17.80 -0.64
N THR A 192 -5.18 18.48 -1.62
CA THR A 192 -5.87 19.01 -2.79
C THR A 192 -5.12 18.65 -4.06
N ALA A 193 -5.84 18.45 -5.16
CA ALA A 193 -5.23 18.22 -6.47
C ALA A 193 -4.58 19.51 -6.99
N VAL A 194 -3.43 19.38 -7.62
CA VAL A 194 -2.72 20.47 -8.30
C VAL A 194 -2.97 20.36 -9.80
N GLY A 195 -3.62 21.36 -10.37
CA GLY A 195 -4.02 21.35 -11.79
C GLY A 195 -5.39 20.72 -12.04
N ASN A 196 -5.90 20.88 -13.26
CA ASN A 196 -7.17 20.28 -13.69
C ASN A 196 -7.06 19.82 -15.17
N PRO A 197 -6.95 18.50 -15.47
CA PRO A 197 -6.81 17.41 -14.52
C PRO A 197 -5.44 17.41 -13.83
N GLY A 198 -5.40 17.06 -12.53
CA GLY A 198 -4.17 17.01 -11.74
C GLY A 198 -3.65 15.57 -11.58
N PHE A 199 -2.36 15.39 -11.75
CA PHE A 199 -1.67 14.12 -11.44
C PHE A 199 -1.02 14.12 -10.06
N ARG A 200 -1.00 15.27 -9.42
CA ARG A 200 -0.35 15.59 -8.15
C ARG A 200 -1.36 16.03 -7.13
N ALA A 201 -1.23 15.56 -5.90
CA ALA A 201 -1.88 16.13 -4.74
C ALA A 201 -0.84 16.77 -3.81
N VAL A 202 -1.22 17.85 -3.12
CA VAL A 202 -0.40 18.54 -2.13
C VAL A 202 -1.20 18.74 -0.85
N ASN A 203 -0.58 18.55 0.32
CA ASN A 203 -1.17 18.90 1.61
C ASN A 203 -0.65 20.28 2.08
N ARG A 204 -1.22 20.81 3.18
CA ARG A 204 -0.82 22.10 3.74
C ARG A 204 0.64 22.20 4.18
N ASP A 205 1.29 21.06 4.46
CA ASP A 205 2.69 21.00 4.85
C ASP A 205 3.63 20.90 3.63
N GLY A 206 3.08 20.98 2.41
CA GLY A 206 3.82 20.91 1.17
C GLY A 206 4.22 19.50 0.75
N TYR A 207 3.72 18.44 1.42
CA TYR A 207 3.99 17.08 1.02
C TYR A 207 3.23 16.73 -0.26
N LEU A 208 3.94 16.16 -1.25
CA LEU A 208 3.41 15.86 -2.56
C LEU A 208 3.13 14.35 -2.72
N VAL A 209 2.08 14.04 -3.44
CA VAL A 209 1.75 12.68 -3.89
C VAL A 209 1.54 12.72 -5.39
N ASP A 210 2.41 12.05 -6.13
CA ASP A 210 2.38 12.02 -7.59
C ASP A 210 1.89 10.67 -8.10
N LEU A 211 0.98 10.69 -9.07
CA LEU A 211 0.51 9.50 -9.78
C LEU A 211 1.06 9.53 -11.21
N ILE A 212 1.94 8.59 -11.53
CA ILE A 212 2.59 8.50 -12.84
C ILE A 212 2.32 7.16 -13.51
N MET A 213 2.34 7.12 -14.83
CA MET A 213 2.16 5.92 -15.63
C MET A 213 3.07 5.95 -16.87
N PRO A 214 3.36 4.79 -17.49
CA PRO A 214 4.07 4.79 -18.77
C PRO A 214 3.24 5.44 -19.86
N ALA A 215 3.89 6.24 -20.70
CA ALA A 215 3.28 6.72 -21.93
C ALA A 215 2.89 5.55 -22.83
N GLY A 216 1.72 5.66 -23.49
CA GLY A 216 1.26 4.70 -24.48
C GLY A 216 2.20 4.65 -25.68
N THR A 217 2.55 3.46 -26.14
CA THR A 217 3.43 3.26 -27.30
C THR A 217 2.63 3.12 -28.61
N ASP A 218 1.33 3.00 -28.53
CA ASP A 218 0.45 2.75 -29.69
C ASP A 218 -0.65 3.82 -29.77
N PRO A 219 -0.57 4.76 -30.73
CA PRO A 219 -1.57 5.83 -30.88
C PRO A 219 -2.94 5.32 -31.34
N ILE A 220 -3.05 4.07 -31.82
CA ILE A 220 -4.29 3.49 -32.32
C ILE A 220 -5.07 2.80 -31.19
N ARG A 221 -4.40 2.36 -30.14
CA ARG A 221 -5.06 1.76 -28.98
C ARG A 221 -5.74 2.81 -28.12
N ARG A 222 -6.96 2.46 -27.70
CA ARG A 222 -7.70 3.25 -26.70
C ARG A 222 -6.78 3.56 -25.51
N PRO A 223 -6.64 4.83 -25.12
CA PRO A 223 -5.76 5.20 -24.01
C PRO A 223 -6.15 4.38 -22.77
N PRO A 224 -5.19 3.82 -22.05
CA PRO A 224 -5.47 3.09 -20.82
C PRO A 224 -6.13 4.02 -19.81
N ARG A 225 -6.90 3.45 -18.90
CA ARG A 225 -7.52 4.20 -17.81
C ARG A 225 -6.42 4.89 -17.00
N ASN A 226 -6.38 6.21 -16.99
CA ASN A 226 -5.38 7.01 -16.29
C ASN A 226 -5.78 7.39 -14.86
N ARG A 227 -6.88 6.82 -14.32
CA ARG A 227 -7.39 7.03 -12.96
C ARG A 227 -7.48 5.70 -12.23
N ILE A 228 -7.23 5.74 -10.92
CA ILE A 228 -7.41 4.58 -10.04
C ILE A 228 -8.90 4.43 -9.72
N GLY A 229 -9.58 5.52 -9.43
CA GLY A 229 -11.00 5.57 -9.11
C GLY A 229 -11.90 5.97 -10.27
N SER A 230 -13.19 6.16 -9.97
CA SER A 230 -14.21 6.59 -10.93
C SER A 230 -14.65 8.04 -10.73
N ALA A 231 -14.24 8.71 -9.65
CA ALA A 231 -14.59 10.10 -9.36
C ALA A 231 -14.03 11.05 -10.43
N ALA A 232 -14.83 12.04 -10.84
CA ALA A 232 -14.44 12.95 -11.92
C ALA A 232 -13.29 13.89 -11.52
N ASP A 233 -13.18 14.18 -10.23
CA ASP A 233 -12.19 15.06 -9.58
C ASP A 233 -10.97 14.30 -9.03
N ASP A 234 -10.88 12.97 -9.27
CA ASP A 234 -9.74 12.17 -8.84
C ASP A 234 -8.47 12.48 -9.65
N LEU A 235 -7.32 12.14 -9.05
CA LEU A 235 -6.03 12.28 -9.71
C LEU A 235 -5.96 11.44 -10.98
N GLN A 236 -5.39 12.05 -12.02
CA GLN A 236 -5.11 11.38 -13.29
C GLN A 236 -3.61 11.15 -13.42
N ALA A 237 -3.22 9.88 -13.63
CA ALA A 237 -1.84 9.55 -13.83
C ALA A 237 -1.27 10.31 -15.04
N VAL A 238 -0.14 10.99 -14.84
CA VAL A 238 0.59 11.61 -15.94
C VAL A 238 1.42 10.55 -16.67
N GLU A 239 1.35 10.59 -17.99
CA GLU A 239 2.14 9.72 -18.84
C GLU A 239 3.59 10.21 -18.90
N ILE A 240 4.52 9.30 -18.58
CA ILE A 240 5.95 9.55 -18.67
C ILE A 240 6.57 8.55 -19.63
N GLU A 241 7.30 9.07 -20.60
CA GLU A 241 8.02 8.24 -21.55
C GLU A 241 9.04 7.32 -20.85
N ARG A 242 9.26 6.16 -21.46
CA ARG A 242 10.27 5.18 -21.03
C ARG A 242 10.06 4.57 -19.64
N LEU A 243 8.88 4.70 -19.03
CA LEU A 243 8.53 3.94 -17.81
C LEU A 243 8.03 2.52 -18.10
N GLY A 244 7.82 2.16 -19.35
CA GLY A 244 7.28 0.84 -19.75
C GLY A 244 8.09 -0.32 -19.19
N TRP A 245 9.41 -0.23 -19.16
CA TRP A 245 10.27 -1.27 -18.61
C TRP A 245 10.19 -1.37 -17.08
N LEU A 246 9.93 -0.27 -16.35
CA LEU A 246 9.73 -0.29 -14.91
C LEU A 246 8.44 -1.03 -14.52
N VAL A 247 7.33 -0.79 -15.22
CA VAL A 247 6.08 -1.51 -14.93
C VAL A 247 6.15 -2.98 -15.30
N ASN A 248 7.04 -3.35 -16.24
CA ASN A 248 7.31 -4.74 -16.63
C ASN A 248 8.29 -5.45 -15.69
N SER A 249 9.05 -4.70 -14.89
CA SER A 249 9.95 -5.27 -13.90
C SER A 249 9.18 -6.02 -12.81
N PRO A 250 9.75 -7.09 -12.24
CA PRO A 250 9.20 -7.74 -11.06
C PRO A 250 8.95 -6.72 -9.95
N LYS A 251 7.85 -6.89 -9.22
CA LYS A 251 7.54 -6.10 -8.05
C LYS A 251 7.60 -6.95 -6.81
N THR A 252 8.16 -6.39 -5.76
CA THR A 252 8.34 -7.07 -4.47
C THR A 252 7.62 -6.28 -3.38
N ALA A 253 6.91 -7.01 -2.51
CA ALA A 253 6.39 -6.46 -1.27
C ALA A 253 7.50 -6.50 -0.20
N VAL A 254 7.76 -5.37 0.43
CA VAL A 254 8.80 -5.23 1.46
C VAL A 254 8.19 -4.53 2.67
N THR A 255 8.56 -4.95 3.87
CA THR A 255 8.16 -4.27 5.10
C THR A 255 9.16 -3.18 5.44
N ALA A 256 8.79 -1.91 5.25
CA ALA A 256 9.52 -0.76 5.79
C ALA A 256 9.03 -0.41 7.21
N ILE A 257 9.79 0.40 7.95
CA ILE A 257 9.41 0.86 9.29
C ILE A 257 9.41 2.39 9.27
N ASP A 258 8.31 2.99 9.74
CA ASP A 258 8.17 4.45 9.79
C ASP A 258 8.91 5.09 10.99
N ALA A 259 9.05 6.41 10.96
CA ALA A 259 9.76 7.17 12.02
C ALA A 259 9.12 7.05 13.40
N ARG A 260 7.91 6.53 13.53
CA ARG A 260 7.30 6.17 14.83
C ARG A 260 7.61 4.73 15.24
N GLY A 261 8.27 3.95 14.39
CA GLY A 261 8.65 2.56 14.66
C GLY A 261 7.63 1.53 14.19
N TYR A 262 6.58 1.93 13.48
CA TYR A 262 5.54 1.01 12.99
C TYR A 262 5.85 0.48 11.60
N PRO A 263 5.62 -0.82 11.34
CA PRO A 263 5.82 -1.39 10.02
C PRO A 263 4.76 -0.92 9.03
N VAL A 264 5.15 -0.91 7.75
CA VAL A 264 4.29 -0.63 6.62
C VAL A 264 4.72 -1.45 5.42
N GLN A 265 3.77 -2.03 4.70
CA GLN A 265 4.07 -2.74 3.46
C GLN A 265 4.32 -1.76 2.31
N MET A 266 5.42 -1.98 1.60
CA MET A 266 5.79 -1.25 0.38
C MET A 266 5.85 -2.21 -0.79
N TRP A 267 5.21 -1.83 -1.91
CA TRP A 267 5.39 -2.49 -3.20
C TRP A 267 6.35 -1.65 -4.03
N VAL A 268 7.49 -2.23 -4.35
CA VAL A 268 8.56 -1.58 -5.12
C VAL A 268 8.94 -2.42 -6.33
N ILE A 269 9.52 -1.79 -7.33
CA ILE A 269 10.11 -2.49 -8.48
C ILE A 269 11.41 -3.19 -8.09
N ASP A 270 11.91 -4.06 -8.94
CA ASP A 270 13.23 -4.69 -8.78
C ASP A 270 14.31 -3.61 -8.57
N PRO A 271 15.16 -3.69 -7.52
CA PRO A 271 16.18 -2.67 -7.22
C PRO A 271 17.19 -2.47 -8.37
N ARG A 272 17.45 -3.50 -9.17
CA ARG A 272 18.34 -3.39 -10.36
C ARG A 272 17.69 -2.52 -11.44
N ALA A 273 16.39 -2.69 -11.66
CA ALA A 273 15.63 -1.86 -12.58
C ALA A 273 15.56 -0.42 -12.09
N PHE A 274 15.38 -0.21 -10.78
CA PHE A 274 15.43 1.12 -10.18
C PHE A 274 16.79 1.78 -10.36
N ALA A 275 17.88 1.09 -10.05
CA ALA A 275 19.25 1.61 -10.21
C ALA A 275 19.55 2.02 -11.65
N LEU A 276 19.22 1.18 -12.63
CA LEU A 276 19.38 1.48 -14.05
C LEU A 276 18.55 2.71 -14.48
N HIS A 277 17.33 2.83 -13.95
CA HIS A 277 16.49 4.00 -14.22
C HIS A 277 17.10 5.28 -13.64
N LYS A 278 17.61 5.22 -12.43
CA LYS A 278 18.29 6.35 -11.78
C LYS A 278 19.57 6.75 -12.54
N ALA A 279 20.40 5.78 -12.90
CA ALA A 279 21.58 5.99 -13.72
C ALA A 279 21.22 6.68 -15.06
N TRP A 280 20.16 6.21 -15.73
CA TRP A 280 19.68 6.84 -16.95
C TRP A 280 19.18 8.27 -16.69
N LEU A 281 18.41 8.53 -15.63
CA LEU A 281 17.93 9.87 -15.28
C LEU A 281 19.10 10.83 -15.02
N SER A 282 20.20 10.37 -14.41
CA SER A 282 21.38 11.19 -14.14
C SER A 282 22.09 11.69 -15.40
N THR A 283 21.92 11.01 -16.55
CA THR A 283 22.52 11.42 -17.83
C THR A 283 21.67 12.45 -18.60
N ARG A 284 20.43 12.72 -18.16
CA ARG A 284 19.54 13.63 -18.87
C ARG A 284 19.91 15.10 -18.64
N GLY A 285 19.95 15.88 -19.73
CA GLY A 285 20.24 17.32 -19.69
C GLY A 285 19.14 18.16 -19.04
N ASP A 286 17.88 17.70 -19.12
CA ASP A 286 16.69 18.37 -18.58
C ASP A 286 16.43 18.03 -17.10
N ARG A 287 17.26 17.16 -16.50
CA ARG A 287 17.13 16.78 -15.08
C ARG A 287 17.65 17.89 -14.17
N ASP A 288 16.88 18.22 -13.13
CA ASP A 288 17.33 19.12 -12.07
C ASP A 288 18.74 18.75 -11.56
N PRO A 289 19.71 19.69 -11.50
CA PRO A 289 21.10 19.41 -11.13
C PRO A 289 21.26 18.72 -9.77
N LEU A 290 20.47 19.11 -8.74
CA LEU A 290 20.51 18.50 -7.40
C LEU A 290 20.01 17.06 -7.46
N LYS A 291 18.93 16.83 -8.21
CA LYS A 291 18.39 15.48 -8.41
C LYS A 291 19.33 14.62 -9.26
N ARG A 292 20.01 15.20 -10.24
CA ARG A 292 20.99 14.50 -11.10
C ARG A 292 22.14 13.92 -10.30
N SER A 293 22.77 14.72 -9.44
CA SER A 293 23.86 14.26 -8.56
C SER A 293 23.40 13.10 -7.64
N ARG A 294 22.20 13.20 -7.08
CA ARG A 294 21.62 12.15 -6.24
C ARG A 294 21.27 10.89 -7.03
N ASP A 295 20.76 11.04 -8.27
CA ASP A 295 20.41 9.90 -9.13
C ASP A 295 21.66 9.16 -9.65
N ALA A 296 22.85 9.80 -9.67
CA ALA A 296 24.13 9.21 -10.05
C ALA A 296 24.84 8.48 -8.90
N ALA A 297 24.51 8.81 -7.67
CA ALA A 297 25.12 8.25 -6.46
C ALA A 297 24.53 6.87 -6.08
#